data_008b1f1de4847cd2aedfa51f6a79b965
#
_entry.id   008b1f1de4847cd2aedfa51f6a79b965
#
_cell.length_a   1.000
_cell.length_b   1.000
_cell.length_c   1.000
_cell.angle_alpha   90.00
_cell.angle_beta   90.00
_cell.angle_gamma   90.00
#
_symmetry.space_group_name_H-M   'P 1'
#
loop_
_entity.id
_entity.type
_entity.pdbx_description
1 polymer ?
#
loop_
_entity_poly.entity_id
_entity_poly.type
_entity_poly.pdbx_seq_one_letter_code
_entity_poly.pdbx_strand_id
1 'polypeptide(L)'
;MEIQCVWEHNGDDTLLYAADYIGAYTRGESLSVAVKKMPQEIISYCRWSGEDVAPIIEISIIGEKNSDLTVKDADSDVLFESEKAPMTADEYEKLKGLALKSAKDFLALFASIPDKSATAAPVRKTFYGNTPRSAYEMYEHTKNVNAYYFAEINVDADNAGDIYECRRRGFELLEAHPDFLHNAIIEGSYGEEWSLRKVLRRFIWHDRIHARAMYRMAIKVFGVENVANPFCF
;
A
#
# COMPACT_ATOMS: atom_id res chain seq x y z
N MET A 1 -7.45 15.80 16.53
CA MET A 1 -7.82 15.32 15.19
C MET A 1 -8.43 13.94 15.32
N GLU A 2 -9.56 13.71 14.69
CA GLU A 2 -10.16 12.38 14.50
C GLU A 2 -9.53 11.70 13.28
N ILE A 3 -9.26 10.40 13.38
CA ILE A 3 -8.81 9.57 12.26
C ILE A 3 -9.91 8.58 11.94
N GLN A 4 -10.50 8.73 10.77
CA GLN A 4 -11.52 7.83 10.25
C GLN A 4 -10.86 6.58 9.67
N CYS A 5 -11.34 5.40 10.05
CA CYS A 5 -10.75 4.14 9.64
C CYS A 5 -11.78 3.17 9.06
N VAL A 6 -11.33 2.38 8.09
CA VAL A 6 -12.03 1.20 7.58
C VAL A 6 -11.37 -0.05 8.15
N TRP A 7 -12.18 -0.93 8.71
CA TRP A 7 -11.74 -2.15 9.36
C TRP A 7 -12.08 -3.39 8.51
N GLU A 8 -11.05 -4.12 8.10
CA GLU A 8 -11.17 -5.40 7.42
C GLU A 8 -10.61 -6.50 8.30
N HIS A 9 -11.37 -7.59 8.47
CA HIS A 9 -11.00 -8.70 9.35
C HIS A 9 -11.66 -10.01 8.92
N ASN A 10 -11.11 -11.13 9.41
CA ASN A 10 -11.66 -12.47 9.23
C ASN A 10 -11.94 -13.18 10.56
N GLY A 11 -11.97 -12.45 11.68
CA GLY A 11 -12.13 -12.98 13.03
C GLY A 11 -10.81 -13.29 13.75
N ASP A 12 -9.76 -13.67 13.01
CA ASP A 12 -8.45 -14.06 13.58
C ASP A 12 -7.38 -13.00 13.38
N ASP A 13 -7.56 -12.08 12.43
CA ASP A 13 -6.62 -11.00 12.14
C ASP A 13 -7.34 -9.76 11.60
N THR A 14 -6.65 -8.63 11.66
CA THR A 14 -7.19 -7.31 11.35
C THR A 14 -6.23 -6.52 10.46
N LEU A 15 -6.79 -5.90 9.43
CA LEU A 15 -6.26 -4.75 8.72
C LEU A 15 -7.12 -3.53 9.05
N LEU A 16 -6.50 -2.46 9.49
CA LEU A 16 -7.16 -1.19 9.79
C LEU A 16 -6.53 -0.11 8.92
N TYR A 17 -7.31 0.48 8.03
CA TYR A 17 -6.89 1.49 7.07
C TYR A 17 -7.35 2.87 7.52
N ALA A 18 -6.48 3.88 7.47
CA ALA A 18 -6.89 5.26 7.64
C ALA A 18 -7.50 5.78 6.34
N ALA A 19 -8.74 6.24 6.38
CA ALA A 19 -9.49 6.64 5.18
C ALA A 19 -8.94 7.94 4.55
N ASP A 20 -8.51 8.90 5.38
CA ASP A 20 -8.01 10.21 4.91
C ASP A 20 -6.50 10.21 4.64
N TYR A 21 -5.77 9.22 5.15
CA TYR A 21 -4.32 9.05 4.96
C TYR A 21 -4.05 7.85 4.05
N ILE A 22 -4.27 8.06 2.76
CA ILE A 22 -4.33 7.00 1.75
C ILE A 22 -3.06 6.14 1.75
N GLY A 23 -3.22 4.85 2.07
CA GLY A 23 -2.13 3.89 2.19
C GLY A 23 -1.53 3.75 3.61
N ALA A 24 -1.95 4.59 4.58
CA ALA A 24 -1.65 4.36 5.99
C ALA A 24 -2.52 3.23 6.54
N TYR A 25 -1.91 2.32 7.29
CA TYR A 25 -2.59 1.13 7.80
C TYR A 25 -1.91 0.59 9.06
N THR A 26 -2.68 -0.16 9.84
CA THR A 26 -2.15 -0.99 10.93
C THR A 26 -2.71 -2.40 10.87
N ARG A 27 -2.05 -3.32 11.57
CA ARG A 27 -2.39 -4.73 11.63
C ARG A 27 -2.33 -5.27 13.05
N GLY A 28 -3.13 -6.29 13.32
CA GLY A 28 -3.09 -7.00 14.57
C GLY A 28 -4.06 -8.19 14.61
N GLU A 29 -3.92 -9.02 15.63
CA GLU A 29 -4.85 -10.12 15.94
C GLU A 29 -6.26 -9.65 16.33
N SER A 30 -6.42 -8.34 16.55
CA SER A 30 -7.71 -7.74 16.89
C SER A 30 -7.75 -6.26 16.57
N LEU A 31 -8.96 -5.71 16.46
CA LEU A 31 -9.20 -4.29 16.26
C LEU A 31 -8.51 -3.45 17.34
N SER A 32 -8.57 -3.85 18.61
CA SER A 32 -7.96 -3.08 19.70
C SER A 32 -6.44 -2.98 19.57
N VAL A 33 -5.78 -4.02 19.06
CA VAL A 33 -4.33 -4.02 18.78
C VAL A 33 -4.02 -3.10 17.61
N ALA A 34 -4.80 -3.13 16.53
CA ALA A 34 -4.61 -2.28 15.36
C ALA A 34 -4.85 -0.79 15.69
N VAL A 35 -5.92 -0.47 16.42
CA VAL A 35 -6.26 0.89 16.88
C VAL A 35 -5.13 1.50 17.71
N LYS A 36 -4.54 0.75 18.65
CA LYS A 36 -3.42 1.24 19.48
C LYS A 36 -2.18 1.63 18.66
N LYS A 37 -1.98 1.03 17.49
CA LYS A 37 -0.84 1.31 16.60
C LYS A 37 -1.10 2.48 15.67
N MET A 38 -2.36 2.84 15.39
CA MET A 38 -2.73 3.83 14.39
C MET A 38 -2.11 5.22 14.64
N PRO A 39 -2.06 5.77 15.86
CA PRO A 39 -1.42 7.07 16.08
C PRO A 39 0.03 7.12 15.61
N GLN A 40 0.82 6.09 15.90
CA GLN A 40 2.22 6.03 15.46
C GLN A 40 2.34 5.86 13.95
N GLU A 41 1.43 5.12 13.32
CA GLU A 41 1.37 4.99 11.86
C GLU A 41 1.09 6.34 11.20
N ILE A 42 0.11 7.11 11.70
CA ILE A 42 -0.21 8.44 11.17
C ILE A 42 0.98 9.41 11.30
N ILE A 43 1.67 9.41 12.45
CA ILE A 43 2.88 10.21 12.63
C ILE A 43 3.96 9.85 11.60
N SER A 44 4.20 8.56 11.38
CA SER A 44 5.13 8.05 10.37
C SER A 44 4.71 8.45 8.96
N TYR A 45 3.42 8.31 8.66
CA TYR A 45 2.84 8.66 7.36
C TYR A 45 2.97 10.16 7.07
N CYS A 46 2.57 11.03 8.00
CA CYS A 46 2.67 12.49 7.82
C CYS A 46 4.12 12.94 7.60
N ARG A 47 5.08 12.39 8.36
CA ARG A 47 6.50 12.66 8.13
C ARG A 47 6.95 12.24 6.72
N TRP A 48 6.46 11.11 6.25
CA TRP A 48 6.75 10.60 4.91
C TRP A 48 6.08 11.45 3.82
N SER A 49 4.80 11.79 3.97
CA SER A 49 4.05 12.57 2.97
C SER A 49 4.44 14.06 2.97
N GLY A 50 5.06 14.55 4.05
CA GLY A 50 5.37 15.97 4.24
C GLY A 50 4.19 16.77 4.79
N GLU A 51 3.20 16.09 5.38
CA GLU A 51 2.05 16.71 6.04
C GLU A 51 2.34 17.03 7.52
N ASP A 52 1.70 18.06 8.04
CA ASP A 52 1.81 18.38 9.46
C ASP A 52 1.11 17.34 10.33
N VAL A 53 1.75 17.01 11.46
CA VAL A 53 1.19 16.08 12.44
C VAL A 53 0.36 16.87 13.46
N ALA A 54 -0.96 16.78 13.38
CA ALA A 54 -1.83 17.31 14.44
C ALA A 54 -2.02 16.27 15.57
N PRO A 55 -2.30 16.71 16.83
CA PRO A 55 -2.60 15.79 17.91
C PRO A 55 -3.79 14.88 17.57
N ILE A 56 -3.61 13.56 17.67
CA ILE A 56 -4.65 12.56 17.42
C ILE A 56 -5.46 12.39 18.70
N ILE A 57 -6.77 12.63 18.63
CA ILE A 57 -7.68 12.58 19.77
C ILE A 57 -8.49 11.29 19.77
N GLU A 58 -8.90 10.84 18.57
CA GLU A 58 -9.85 9.74 18.42
C GLU A 58 -9.56 8.93 17.14
N ILE A 59 -9.83 7.63 17.21
CA ILE A 59 -9.88 6.71 16.05
C ILE A 59 -11.32 6.24 15.93
N SER A 60 -11.99 6.55 14.83
CA SER A 60 -13.37 6.14 14.55
C SER A 60 -13.41 5.11 13.43
N ILE A 61 -14.31 4.13 13.55
CA ILE A 61 -14.55 3.12 12.51
C ILE A 61 -15.74 3.57 11.68
N ILE A 62 -15.51 3.92 10.43
CA ILE A 62 -16.53 4.38 9.49
C ILE A 62 -17.00 3.30 8.51
N GLY A 63 -16.32 2.16 8.48
CA GLY A 63 -16.66 1.01 7.64
C GLY A 63 -16.05 -0.26 8.16
N GLU A 64 -16.74 -1.38 7.95
CA GLU A 64 -16.32 -2.71 8.37
C GLU A 64 -16.53 -3.71 7.24
N LYS A 65 -15.55 -4.57 7.01
CA LYS A 65 -15.61 -5.71 6.10
C LYS A 65 -15.19 -6.97 6.85
N ASN A 66 -16.14 -7.89 7.05
CA ASN A 66 -15.81 -9.26 7.42
C ASN A 66 -15.43 -10.01 6.13
N SER A 67 -14.20 -10.48 6.04
CA SER A 67 -13.61 -11.07 4.85
C SER A 67 -13.37 -12.57 5.04
N ASP A 68 -13.56 -13.35 3.99
CA ASP A 68 -13.15 -14.76 3.93
C ASP A 68 -11.67 -14.93 3.54
N LEU A 69 -10.97 -13.81 3.25
CA LEU A 69 -9.59 -13.80 2.81
C LEU A 69 -8.59 -14.03 3.96
N THR A 70 -7.35 -14.33 3.58
CA THR A 70 -6.26 -14.52 4.55
C THR A 70 -5.67 -13.17 4.96
N VAL A 71 -6.43 -12.38 5.74
CA VAL A 71 -6.08 -10.99 6.17
C VAL A 71 -4.70 -10.91 6.81
N LYS A 72 -4.28 -11.95 7.58
CA LYS A 72 -2.92 -12.05 8.17
C LYS A 72 -1.80 -12.06 7.14
N ASP A 73 -2.09 -12.42 5.90
CA ASP A 73 -1.12 -12.40 4.80
C ASP A 73 -1.23 -11.12 3.95
N ALA A 74 -1.98 -10.14 4.44
CA ALA A 74 -2.32 -8.92 3.72
C ALA A 74 -3.16 -9.16 2.45
N ASP A 75 -3.91 -10.25 2.44
CA ASP A 75 -4.94 -10.50 1.46
C ASP A 75 -6.15 -9.61 1.79
N SER A 76 -6.62 -8.82 0.84
CA SER A 76 -7.60 -7.77 1.06
C SER A 76 -8.37 -7.46 -0.21
N ASP A 77 -9.68 -7.38 -0.11
CA ASP A 77 -10.58 -7.05 -1.23
C ASP A 77 -11.47 -5.82 -0.94
N VAL A 78 -11.32 -5.20 0.22
CA VAL A 78 -12.19 -4.10 0.64
C VAL A 78 -12.16 -2.92 -0.33
N LEU A 79 -13.34 -2.44 -0.72
CA LEU A 79 -13.58 -1.17 -1.39
C LEU A 79 -14.24 -0.22 -0.39
N PHE A 80 -13.63 0.94 -0.12
CA PHE A 80 -14.18 1.92 0.80
C PHE A 80 -15.36 2.65 0.16
N GLU A 81 -16.34 3.08 0.96
CA GLU A 81 -17.44 3.88 0.43
C GLU A 81 -16.96 5.18 -0.23
N SER A 82 -15.93 5.82 0.34
CA SER A 82 -15.28 6.99 -0.25
C SER A 82 -14.56 6.71 -1.58
N GLU A 83 -14.21 5.47 -1.86
CA GLU A 83 -13.55 5.08 -3.11
C GLU A 83 -14.50 4.93 -4.30
N LYS A 84 -15.81 4.99 -4.07
CA LYS A 84 -16.83 4.87 -5.11
C LYS A 84 -17.16 6.20 -5.79
N ALA A 85 -16.85 7.32 -5.16
CA ALA A 85 -17.17 8.64 -5.70
C ALA A 85 -16.23 9.03 -6.87
N PRO A 86 -16.70 9.82 -7.86
CA PRO A 86 -15.83 10.42 -8.88
C PRO A 86 -14.68 11.20 -8.26
N MET A 87 -13.60 11.37 -9.03
CA MET A 87 -12.43 12.14 -8.61
C MET A 87 -12.41 13.52 -9.26
N THR A 88 -11.97 14.53 -8.50
CA THR A 88 -11.52 15.79 -9.12
C THR A 88 -10.11 15.64 -9.69
N ALA A 89 -9.73 16.50 -10.61
CA ALA A 89 -8.37 16.53 -11.15
C ALA A 89 -7.32 16.77 -10.06
N ASP A 90 -7.59 17.68 -9.12
CA ASP A 90 -6.66 18.00 -8.03
C ASP A 90 -6.46 16.81 -7.07
N GLU A 91 -7.53 16.08 -6.73
CA GLU A 91 -7.43 14.86 -5.94
C GLU A 91 -6.61 13.77 -6.64
N TYR A 92 -6.87 13.59 -7.95
CA TYR A 92 -6.11 12.65 -8.76
C TYR A 92 -4.62 12.97 -8.77
N GLU A 93 -4.26 14.22 -9.08
CA GLU A 93 -2.84 14.63 -9.13
C GLU A 93 -2.16 14.48 -7.75
N LYS A 94 -2.86 14.79 -6.66
CA LYS A 94 -2.34 14.55 -5.30
C LYS A 94 -2.08 13.07 -5.06
N LEU A 95 -3.04 12.19 -5.35
CA LEU A 95 -2.90 10.74 -5.10
C LEU A 95 -1.91 10.07 -6.04
N LYS A 96 -1.88 10.46 -7.33
CA LYS A 96 -0.85 10.04 -8.30
C LYS A 96 0.54 10.45 -7.81
N GLY A 97 0.69 11.69 -7.34
CA GLY A 97 1.94 12.18 -6.78
C GLY A 97 2.43 11.33 -5.60
N LEU A 98 1.52 10.95 -4.69
CA LEU A 98 1.83 10.05 -3.57
C LEU A 98 2.19 8.64 -4.03
N ALA A 99 1.48 8.07 -5.03
CA ALA A 99 1.78 6.76 -5.57
C ALA A 99 3.13 6.71 -6.30
N LEU A 100 3.50 7.78 -7.01
CA LEU A 100 4.81 7.91 -7.64
C LEU A 100 5.92 8.13 -6.61
N LYS A 101 5.66 8.95 -5.57
CA LYS A 101 6.58 9.12 -4.45
C LYS A 101 6.84 7.79 -3.74
N SER A 102 5.79 7.02 -3.48
CA SER A 102 5.88 5.70 -2.84
C SER A 102 6.78 4.75 -3.65
N ALA A 103 6.60 4.67 -4.97
CA ALA A 103 7.45 3.88 -5.86
C ALA A 103 8.91 4.32 -5.83
N LYS A 104 9.15 5.65 -5.89
CA LYS A 104 10.50 6.23 -5.83
C LYS A 104 11.20 5.93 -4.51
N ASP A 105 10.48 6.06 -3.40
CA ASP A 105 11.01 5.81 -2.07
C ASP A 105 11.26 4.30 -1.84
N PHE A 106 10.41 3.42 -2.42
CA PHE A 106 10.64 1.99 -2.39
C PHE A 106 11.92 1.60 -3.16
N LEU A 107 12.12 2.19 -4.35
CA LEU A 107 13.36 2.03 -5.12
C LEU A 107 14.59 2.54 -4.34
N ALA A 108 14.49 3.68 -3.68
CA ALA A 108 15.57 4.25 -2.88
C ALA A 108 15.94 3.35 -1.68
N LEU A 109 14.94 2.81 -0.98
CA LEU A 109 15.17 1.82 0.08
C LEU A 109 15.87 0.58 -0.49
N PHE A 110 15.35 -0.01 -1.56
CA PHE A 110 15.95 -1.16 -2.21
C PHE A 110 17.39 -0.90 -2.65
N ALA A 111 17.65 0.26 -3.27
CA ALA A 111 18.99 0.64 -3.73
C ALA A 111 20.01 0.73 -2.58
N SER A 112 19.57 1.19 -1.39
CA SER A 112 20.43 1.37 -0.22
C SER A 112 20.92 0.06 0.41
N ILE A 113 20.25 -1.07 0.19
CA ILE A 113 20.59 -2.34 0.84
C ILE A 113 21.86 -2.91 0.22
N PRO A 114 22.91 -3.24 1.04
CA PRO A 114 24.21 -3.66 0.50
C PRO A 114 24.16 -4.97 -0.30
N ASP A 115 23.48 -6.00 0.22
CA ASP A 115 23.30 -7.29 -0.44
C ASP A 115 21.80 -7.59 -0.56
N LYS A 116 21.29 -7.57 -1.80
CA LYS A 116 19.86 -7.76 -2.14
C LYS A 116 19.38 -9.19 -1.91
N SER A 117 20.29 -10.17 -1.84
CA SER A 117 19.99 -11.59 -1.65
C SER A 117 19.98 -12.03 -0.19
N ALA A 118 20.64 -11.26 0.68
CA ALA A 118 20.71 -11.60 2.11
C ALA A 118 19.34 -11.48 2.78
N THR A 119 19.07 -12.38 3.73
CA THR A 119 17.81 -12.41 4.47
C THR A 119 17.99 -12.98 5.87
N ALA A 120 17.25 -12.42 6.83
CA ALA A 120 17.02 -12.98 8.17
C ALA A 120 15.55 -13.41 8.36
N ALA A 121 14.73 -13.34 7.30
CA ALA A 121 13.33 -13.72 7.38
C ALA A 121 13.14 -15.25 7.31
N PRO A 122 12.23 -15.84 8.10
CA PRO A 122 11.92 -17.27 8.03
C PRO A 122 11.20 -17.62 6.72
N VAL A 123 11.27 -18.89 6.33
CA VAL A 123 10.42 -19.41 5.25
C VAL A 123 8.99 -19.48 5.76
N ARG A 124 8.06 -18.85 5.04
CA ARG A 124 6.62 -18.89 5.33
C ARG A 124 5.84 -19.02 4.02
N LYS A 125 4.84 -19.88 4.04
CA LYS A 125 3.89 -20.02 2.93
C LYS A 125 2.65 -19.19 3.19
N THR A 126 2.09 -18.67 2.12
CA THR A 126 0.83 -17.93 2.08
C THR A 126 -0.08 -18.51 1.02
N PHE A 127 -1.26 -17.94 0.82
CA PHE A 127 -2.18 -18.34 -0.25
C PHE A 127 -1.57 -18.18 -1.66
N TYR A 128 -0.65 -17.24 -1.86
CA TYR A 128 0.02 -17.00 -3.16
C TYR A 128 1.39 -17.67 -3.29
N GLY A 129 1.80 -18.53 -2.34
CA GLY A 129 3.06 -19.25 -2.36
C GLY A 129 4.02 -18.87 -1.23
N ASN A 130 5.32 -18.86 -1.48
CA ASN A 130 6.30 -18.44 -0.49
C ASN A 130 6.32 -16.93 -0.34
N THR A 131 6.34 -16.43 0.91
CA THR A 131 6.52 -14.99 1.13
C THR A 131 7.88 -14.54 0.63
N PRO A 132 7.99 -13.35 0.01
CA PRO A 132 9.27 -12.73 -0.30
C PRO A 132 10.09 -12.54 0.97
N ARG A 133 11.38 -12.92 0.94
CA ARG A 133 12.25 -12.95 2.12
C ARG A 133 13.46 -12.04 1.99
N SER A 134 14.05 -11.94 0.81
CA SER A 134 15.17 -11.04 0.51
C SER A 134 14.68 -9.70 -0.02
N ALA A 135 15.56 -8.70 -0.04
CA ALA A 135 15.23 -7.41 -0.63
C ALA A 135 14.89 -7.53 -2.11
N TYR A 136 15.59 -8.39 -2.85
CA TYR A 136 15.33 -8.66 -4.25
C TYR A 136 13.92 -9.26 -4.47
N GLU A 137 13.56 -10.30 -3.70
CA GLU A 137 12.25 -10.94 -3.81
C GLU A 137 11.11 -9.97 -3.45
N MET A 138 11.27 -9.16 -2.39
CA MET A 138 10.29 -8.14 -2.00
C MET A 138 10.15 -7.07 -3.07
N TYR A 139 11.25 -6.64 -3.68
CA TYR A 139 11.25 -5.65 -4.74
C TYR A 139 10.51 -6.15 -5.99
N GLU A 140 10.87 -7.34 -6.49
CA GLU A 140 10.22 -7.92 -7.68
C GLU A 140 8.72 -8.18 -7.42
N HIS A 141 8.37 -8.70 -6.25
CA HIS A 141 6.96 -8.89 -5.87
C HIS A 141 6.18 -7.56 -5.89
N THR A 142 6.74 -6.50 -5.31
CA THR A 142 6.07 -5.20 -5.23
C THR A 142 5.99 -4.51 -6.60
N LYS A 143 7.05 -4.60 -7.41
CA LYS A 143 7.05 -4.05 -8.77
C LYS A 143 6.02 -4.76 -9.67
N ASN A 144 5.94 -6.07 -9.58
CA ASN A 144 5.14 -6.88 -10.49
C ASN A 144 3.62 -6.72 -10.32
N VAL A 145 3.13 -6.12 -9.23
CA VAL A 145 1.71 -5.78 -9.11
C VAL A 145 1.29 -4.58 -9.97
N ASN A 146 2.26 -3.88 -10.58
CA ASN A 146 1.95 -2.68 -11.38
C ASN A 146 0.97 -2.99 -12.53
N ALA A 147 1.33 -3.93 -13.39
CA ALA A 147 0.46 -4.36 -14.49
C ALA A 147 -0.87 -4.93 -13.98
N TYR A 148 -0.83 -5.70 -12.88
CA TYR A 148 -2.02 -6.29 -12.28
C TYR A 148 -3.03 -5.21 -11.84
N TYR A 149 -2.62 -4.23 -11.03
CA TYR A 149 -3.56 -3.21 -10.54
C TYR A 149 -4.10 -2.30 -11.65
N PHE A 150 -3.31 -1.99 -12.66
CA PHE A 150 -3.81 -1.24 -13.81
C PHE A 150 -4.78 -2.06 -14.67
N ALA A 151 -4.53 -3.36 -14.84
CA ALA A 151 -5.44 -4.25 -15.58
C ALA A 151 -6.83 -4.34 -14.91
N GLU A 152 -6.91 -4.28 -13.56
CA GLU A 152 -8.17 -4.31 -12.81
C GLU A 152 -9.08 -3.09 -13.10
N ILE A 153 -8.53 -2.04 -13.71
CA ILE A 153 -9.29 -0.87 -14.20
C ILE A 153 -9.17 -0.70 -15.71
N ASN A 154 -8.94 -1.79 -16.45
CA ASN A 154 -8.86 -1.86 -17.92
C ASN A 154 -7.73 -1.02 -18.55
N VAL A 155 -6.62 -0.85 -17.86
CA VAL A 155 -5.41 -0.19 -18.40
C VAL A 155 -4.34 -1.24 -18.64
N ASP A 156 -3.92 -1.41 -19.90
CA ASP A 156 -2.91 -2.39 -20.31
C ASP A 156 -1.49 -1.83 -20.07
N ALA A 157 -1.06 -1.87 -18.82
CA ALA A 157 0.26 -1.44 -18.39
C ALA A 157 1.22 -2.64 -18.25
N ASP A 158 2.53 -2.37 -18.34
CA ASP A 158 3.58 -3.37 -18.19
C ASP A 158 4.37 -3.22 -16.86
N ASN A 159 5.32 -4.13 -16.64
CA ASN A 159 6.25 -4.11 -15.49
C ASN A 159 7.71 -3.86 -15.95
N ALA A 160 7.94 -3.33 -17.15
CA ALA A 160 9.29 -3.08 -17.66
C ALA A 160 9.98 -1.91 -16.95
N GLY A 161 11.31 -1.99 -16.80
CA GLY A 161 12.08 -0.99 -16.07
C GLY A 161 11.99 -1.12 -14.55
N ASP A 162 12.26 -0.05 -13.84
CA ASP A 162 12.11 0.00 -12.39
C ASP A 162 10.66 0.30 -11.97
N ILE A 163 10.38 0.17 -10.66
CA ILE A 163 9.03 0.35 -10.11
C ILE A 163 8.48 1.76 -10.33
N TYR A 164 9.31 2.79 -10.35
CA TYR A 164 8.88 4.16 -10.62
C TYR A 164 8.53 4.36 -12.10
N GLU A 165 9.39 3.87 -12.99
CA GLU A 165 9.20 4.00 -14.44
C GLU A 165 7.96 3.27 -14.94
N CYS A 166 7.76 2.01 -14.54
CA CYS A 166 6.58 1.24 -14.95
C CYS A 166 5.28 1.87 -14.41
N ARG A 167 5.28 2.37 -13.17
CA ARG A 167 4.11 3.05 -12.59
C ARG A 167 3.80 4.37 -13.28
N ARG A 168 4.80 5.17 -13.59
CA ARG A 168 4.65 6.43 -14.34
C ARG A 168 4.01 6.18 -15.71
N ARG A 169 4.52 5.19 -16.46
CA ARG A 169 3.92 4.83 -17.76
C ARG A 169 2.49 4.32 -17.62
N GLY A 170 2.19 3.54 -16.59
CA GLY A 170 0.81 3.09 -16.32
C GLY A 170 -0.15 4.26 -16.11
N PHE A 171 0.26 5.32 -15.39
CA PHE A 171 -0.55 6.53 -15.26
C PHE A 171 -0.67 7.30 -16.59
N GLU A 172 0.37 7.38 -17.41
CA GLU A 172 0.29 7.98 -18.74
C GLU A 172 -0.71 7.25 -19.66
N LEU A 173 -0.74 5.92 -19.59
CA LEU A 173 -1.73 5.12 -20.31
C LEU A 173 -3.15 5.36 -19.77
N LEU A 174 -3.33 5.40 -18.45
CA LEU A 174 -4.62 5.73 -17.82
C LEU A 174 -5.14 7.09 -18.27
N GLU A 175 -4.29 8.12 -18.27
CA GLU A 175 -4.63 9.50 -18.64
C GLU A 175 -5.01 9.66 -20.13
N ALA A 176 -4.65 8.69 -20.98
CA ALA A 176 -5.08 8.65 -22.36
C ALA A 176 -6.53 8.16 -22.53
N HIS A 177 -7.14 7.57 -21.49
CA HIS A 177 -8.53 7.16 -21.51
C HIS A 177 -9.46 8.35 -21.22
N PRO A 178 -10.47 8.61 -22.04
CA PRO A 178 -11.47 9.63 -21.73
C PRO A 178 -12.22 9.24 -20.45
N ASP A 179 -12.60 10.24 -19.67
CA ASP A 179 -13.46 10.08 -18.49
C ASP A 179 -12.89 9.21 -17.35
N PHE A 180 -11.57 8.95 -17.32
CA PHE A 180 -10.96 8.12 -16.25
C PHE A 180 -11.25 8.67 -14.83
N LEU A 181 -11.51 9.98 -14.69
CA LEU A 181 -11.87 10.63 -13.43
C LEU A 181 -13.29 10.30 -12.95
N HIS A 182 -14.15 9.70 -13.79
CA HIS A 182 -15.44 9.16 -13.34
C HIS A 182 -15.28 8.09 -12.28
N ASN A 183 -14.07 7.49 -12.18
CA ASN A 183 -13.77 6.51 -11.15
C ASN A 183 -14.79 5.36 -11.13
N ALA A 184 -15.13 4.84 -12.32
CA ALA A 184 -16.11 3.78 -12.46
C ALA A 184 -15.73 2.57 -11.60
N ILE A 185 -16.75 1.93 -11.00
CA ILE A 185 -16.56 0.66 -10.29
C ILE A 185 -16.56 -0.44 -11.34
N ILE A 186 -15.52 -1.25 -11.34
CA ILE A 186 -15.28 -2.34 -12.29
C ILE A 186 -15.14 -3.63 -11.49
N GLU A 187 -15.86 -4.68 -11.89
CA GLU A 187 -15.61 -6.03 -11.40
C GLU A 187 -14.36 -6.57 -12.10
N GLY A 188 -13.31 -6.74 -11.34
CA GLY A 188 -12.04 -7.24 -11.80
C GLY A 188 -11.87 -8.74 -11.56
N SER A 189 -10.62 -9.15 -11.43
CA SER A 189 -10.27 -10.55 -11.16
C SER A 189 -10.88 -11.03 -9.85
N TYR A 190 -11.29 -12.31 -9.83
CA TYR A 190 -11.86 -12.98 -8.64
C TYR A 190 -13.19 -12.38 -8.13
N GLY A 191 -13.90 -11.58 -8.93
CA GLY A 191 -15.12 -10.88 -8.51
C GLY A 191 -14.87 -9.72 -7.54
N GLU A 192 -13.63 -9.25 -7.43
CA GLU A 192 -13.26 -8.10 -6.62
C GLU A 192 -13.69 -6.80 -7.30
N GLU A 193 -14.35 -5.91 -6.56
CA GLU A 193 -14.68 -4.57 -7.06
C GLU A 193 -13.48 -3.64 -6.99
N TRP A 194 -13.23 -2.95 -8.11
CA TRP A 194 -12.13 -2.01 -8.27
C TRP A 194 -12.63 -0.63 -8.70
N SER A 195 -11.88 0.39 -8.30
CA SER A 195 -12.01 1.76 -8.77
C SER A 195 -10.62 2.38 -8.89
N LEU A 196 -10.48 3.49 -9.58
CA LEU A 196 -9.20 4.21 -9.66
C LEU A 196 -8.69 4.64 -8.28
N ARG A 197 -9.60 5.08 -7.37
CA ARG A 197 -9.23 5.43 -5.98
C ARG A 197 -8.66 4.23 -5.24
N LYS A 198 -9.27 3.06 -5.38
CA LYS A 198 -8.76 1.81 -4.81
C LYS A 198 -7.40 1.45 -5.37
N VAL A 199 -7.17 1.55 -6.69
CA VAL A 199 -5.86 1.31 -7.31
C VAL A 199 -4.80 2.23 -6.72
N LEU A 200 -5.08 3.54 -6.59
CA LEU A 200 -4.15 4.51 -6.01
C LEU A 200 -3.82 4.15 -4.55
N ARG A 201 -4.83 3.81 -3.74
CA ARG A 201 -4.62 3.33 -2.37
C ARG A 201 -3.79 2.04 -2.34
N ARG A 202 -4.12 1.07 -3.19
CA ARG A 202 -3.43 -0.23 -3.26
C ARG A 202 -1.96 -0.07 -3.60
N PHE A 203 -1.59 0.82 -4.52
CA PHE A 203 -0.19 1.12 -4.79
C PHE A 203 0.55 1.63 -3.56
N ILE A 204 0.03 2.67 -2.90
CA ILE A 204 0.70 3.28 -1.74
C ILE A 204 0.77 2.30 -0.57
N TRP A 205 -0.35 1.62 -0.27
CA TRP A 205 -0.43 0.63 0.80
C TRP A 205 0.52 -0.55 0.58
N HIS A 206 0.53 -1.12 -0.64
CA HIS A 206 1.35 -2.28 -0.98
C HIS A 206 2.85 -1.95 -0.93
N ASP A 207 3.24 -0.79 -1.46
CA ASP A 207 4.62 -0.32 -1.34
C ASP A 207 5.01 -0.17 0.13
N ARG A 208 4.16 0.46 0.98
CA ARG A 208 4.45 0.68 2.40
C ARG A 208 4.53 -0.60 3.20
N ILE A 209 3.67 -1.60 2.93
CA ILE A 209 3.70 -2.87 3.66
C ILE A 209 4.98 -3.64 3.35
N HIS A 210 5.40 -3.70 2.08
CA HIS A 210 6.62 -4.37 1.67
C HIS A 210 7.88 -3.56 2.01
N ALA A 211 7.85 -2.23 1.92
CA ALA A 211 8.94 -1.38 2.40
C ALA A 211 9.21 -1.57 3.88
N ARG A 212 8.17 -1.65 4.72
CA ARG A 212 8.31 -1.91 6.15
C ARG A 212 8.92 -3.28 6.42
N ALA A 213 8.49 -4.31 5.69
CA ALA A 213 9.07 -5.65 5.80
C ALA A 213 10.54 -5.67 5.36
N MET A 214 10.85 -5.04 4.22
CA MET A 214 12.20 -4.91 3.67
C MET A 214 13.12 -4.15 4.62
N TYR A 215 12.67 -2.98 5.13
CA TYR A 215 13.46 -2.18 6.07
C TYR A 215 13.77 -2.94 7.35
N ARG A 216 12.77 -3.57 7.98
CA ARG A 216 12.95 -4.38 9.19
C ARG A 216 13.93 -5.56 8.98
N MET A 217 13.82 -6.22 7.85
CA MET A 217 14.75 -7.30 7.48
C MET A 217 16.16 -6.76 7.28
N ALA A 218 16.30 -5.68 6.53
CA ALA A 218 17.59 -5.10 6.17
C ALA A 218 18.34 -4.53 7.40
N ILE A 219 17.67 -3.78 8.29
CA ILE A 219 18.34 -3.29 9.52
C ILE A 219 18.76 -4.41 10.46
N LYS A 220 18.04 -5.54 10.47
CA LYS A 220 18.43 -6.72 11.25
C LYS A 220 19.70 -7.40 10.70
N VAL A 221 19.91 -7.33 9.39
CA VAL A 221 21.07 -7.94 8.72
C VAL A 221 22.28 -7.01 8.67
N PHE A 222 22.05 -5.73 8.39
CA PHE A 222 23.12 -4.78 8.04
C PHE A 222 23.32 -3.64 9.06
N GLY A 223 22.41 -3.48 10.04
CA GLY A 223 22.41 -2.31 10.94
C GLY A 223 21.63 -1.14 10.37
N VAL A 224 21.08 -0.31 11.27
CA VAL A 224 20.24 0.84 10.90
C VAL A 224 20.99 1.93 10.14
N GLU A 225 22.27 2.08 10.41
CA GLU A 225 23.16 3.07 9.79
C GLU A 225 23.48 2.78 8.32
N ASN A 226 23.25 1.55 7.86
CA ASN A 226 23.59 1.10 6.51
C ASN A 226 22.36 0.97 5.60
N VAL A 227 21.17 1.35 6.07
CA VAL A 227 19.92 1.19 5.34
C VAL A 227 19.12 2.49 5.37
N ALA A 228 18.79 3.04 4.20
CA ALA A 228 17.95 4.22 4.12
C ALA A 228 16.53 3.95 4.64
N ASN A 229 15.89 4.98 5.23
CA ASN A 229 14.51 4.93 5.70
C ASN A 229 13.66 6.05 5.06
N PRO A 230 13.42 6.01 3.73
CA PRO A 230 12.69 7.06 3.05
C PRO A 230 11.20 7.12 3.44
N PHE A 231 10.63 6.05 4.03
CA PHE A 231 9.25 6.01 4.50
C PHE A 231 9.05 6.50 5.95
N CYS A 232 10.11 6.86 6.65
CA CYS A 232 10.08 7.33 8.04
C CYS A 232 9.48 6.31 9.04
N PHE A 233 9.75 5.01 8.85
CA PHE A 233 9.30 3.93 9.74
C PHE A 233 9.98 3.94 11.11
#